data_b148f714d05b7d50ddd66a0051425477
#
_entry.id   b148f714d05b7d50ddd66a0051425477
#
_cell.length_a   1.000
_cell.length_b   1.000
_cell.length_c   1.000
_cell.angle_alpha   90.00
_cell.angle_beta   90.00
_cell.angle_gamma   90.00
#
_symmetry.space_group_name_H-M   'P 1'
#
loop_
_entity.id
_entity.type
_entity.pdbx_description
1 polymer ?
#
loop_
_entity_poly.entity_id
_entity_poly.type
_entity_poly.pdbx_seq_one_letter_code
_entity_poly.pdbx_strand_id
1 'polypeptide(L)'
;MWLKTIQWIKYYLREVNSRLVGHIVLQDKHQNLVSAATIVRWLLHGHKEASLILPTAGVSDEDLLKARRFGDIIRKTVHNGNYDNLQVELLSAGAIQYKPSIVHIEKIGHRMFGLWAKFIRRKGGFRDPRRCFRVQIFYFYLIIVLFIVSPFVQLIFFITYPLRQINKNKQIDCAV
;
A
#
# COMPACT_ATOMS: atom_id res chain seq x y z
N MET A 1 -0.11 1.75 -0.90
CA MET A 1 -0.70 1.97 -2.26
C MET A 1 -1.99 1.18 -2.49
N TRP A 2 -2.52 0.53 -1.48
CA TRP A 2 -3.71 -0.33 -1.61
C TRP A 2 -5.01 0.44 -1.91
N LEU A 3 -5.21 1.67 -1.38
CA LEU A 3 -6.42 2.47 -1.63
C LEU A 3 -6.64 2.74 -3.13
N LYS A 4 -5.58 3.12 -3.85
CA LYS A 4 -5.68 3.34 -5.30
C LYS A 4 -5.89 2.03 -6.06
N THR A 5 -5.26 0.95 -5.61
CA THR A 5 -5.45 -0.39 -6.20
C THR A 5 -6.90 -0.82 -6.09
N ILE A 6 -7.55 -0.67 -4.91
CA ILE A 6 -8.97 -0.99 -4.75
C ILE A 6 -9.87 -0.12 -5.63
N GLN A 7 -9.58 1.18 -5.77
CA GLN A 7 -10.33 2.04 -6.68
C GLN A 7 -10.24 1.56 -8.14
N TRP A 8 -9.05 1.15 -8.60
CA TRP A 8 -8.85 0.59 -9.93
C TRP A 8 -9.58 -0.75 -10.10
N ILE A 9 -9.51 -1.64 -9.11
CA ILE A 9 -10.24 -2.92 -9.13
C ILE A 9 -11.74 -2.66 -9.22
N LYS A 10 -12.30 -1.77 -8.38
CA LYS A 10 -13.73 -1.39 -8.44
C LYS A 10 -14.10 -0.84 -9.83
N TYR A 11 -13.25 -0.02 -10.43
CA TYR A 11 -13.49 0.51 -11.78
C TYR A 11 -13.57 -0.62 -12.82
N TYR A 12 -12.57 -1.50 -12.89
CA TYR A 12 -12.57 -2.60 -13.85
C TYR A 12 -13.70 -3.62 -13.62
N LEU A 13 -14.07 -3.90 -12.37
CA LEU A 13 -15.19 -4.78 -12.08
C LEU A 13 -16.52 -4.19 -12.58
N ARG A 14 -16.70 -2.88 -12.51
CA ARG A 14 -17.89 -2.21 -13.07
C ARG A 14 -17.97 -2.37 -14.60
N GLU A 15 -16.85 -2.29 -15.31
CA GLU A 15 -16.79 -2.49 -16.76
C GLU A 15 -17.32 -3.88 -17.19
N VAL A 16 -17.20 -4.88 -16.32
CA VAL A 16 -17.68 -6.24 -16.53
C VAL A 16 -18.95 -6.57 -15.74
N ASN A 17 -19.70 -5.55 -15.30
CA ASN A 17 -20.93 -5.68 -14.51
C ASN A 17 -20.76 -6.53 -13.23
N SER A 18 -19.58 -6.46 -12.62
CA SER A 18 -19.27 -7.17 -11.36
C SER A 18 -19.07 -6.20 -10.20
N ARG A 19 -19.33 -6.66 -8.98
CA ARG A 19 -19.19 -5.88 -7.75
C ARG A 19 -18.14 -6.50 -6.84
N LEU A 20 -17.27 -5.67 -6.27
CA LEU A 20 -16.38 -6.08 -5.17
C LEU A 20 -17.20 -6.16 -3.88
N VAL A 21 -17.42 -7.35 -3.36
CA VAL A 21 -18.23 -7.59 -2.15
C VAL A 21 -17.40 -7.62 -0.87
N GLY A 22 -16.09 -7.84 -0.98
CA GLY A 22 -15.18 -7.82 0.17
C GLY A 22 -13.72 -7.77 -0.24
N HIS A 23 -12.87 -7.25 0.64
CA HIS A 23 -11.41 -7.28 0.46
C HIS A 23 -10.70 -7.31 1.81
N ILE A 24 -9.50 -7.86 1.80
CA ILE A 24 -8.61 -7.99 2.94
C ILE A 24 -7.30 -7.30 2.58
N VAL A 25 -6.71 -6.58 3.53
CA VAL A 25 -5.43 -5.89 3.35
C VAL A 25 -4.43 -6.42 4.37
N LEU A 26 -3.46 -7.20 3.91
CA LEU A 26 -2.33 -7.62 4.71
C LEU A 26 -1.22 -6.57 4.58
N GLN A 27 -0.77 -6.05 5.72
CA GLN A 27 0.24 -5.00 5.77
C GLN A 27 1.51 -5.54 6.42
N ASP A 28 2.66 -5.13 5.88
CA ASP A 28 3.94 -5.29 6.54
C ASP A 28 3.94 -4.47 7.85
N LYS A 29 4.27 -5.13 8.97
CA LYS A 29 4.27 -4.53 10.31
C LYS A 29 5.59 -3.89 10.69
N HIS A 30 6.64 -4.06 9.91
CA HIS A 30 7.93 -3.42 10.17
C HIS A 30 7.80 -1.89 10.15
N GLN A 31 8.71 -1.22 10.83
CA GLN A 31 8.78 0.24 10.79
C GLN A 31 8.90 0.72 9.34
N ASN A 32 8.19 1.79 8.98
CA ASN A 32 8.06 2.23 7.59
C ASN A 32 9.40 2.38 6.84
N LEU A 33 10.46 2.84 7.51
CA LEU A 33 11.79 2.96 6.91
C LEU A 33 12.46 1.61 6.69
N VAL A 34 12.28 0.68 7.62
CA VAL A 34 12.81 -0.68 7.49
C VAL A 34 12.10 -1.40 6.35
N SER A 35 10.76 -1.33 6.28
CA SER A 35 10.00 -1.88 5.15
C SER A 35 10.40 -1.26 3.81
N ALA A 36 10.62 0.06 3.77
CA ALA A 36 11.09 0.73 2.56
C ALA A 36 12.48 0.23 2.13
N ALA A 37 13.41 0.12 3.07
CA ALA A 37 14.77 -0.36 2.80
C ALA A 37 14.78 -1.83 2.33
N THR A 38 13.99 -2.71 2.97
CA THR A 38 13.86 -4.12 2.57
C THR A 38 13.24 -4.28 1.18
N ILE A 39 12.21 -3.49 0.86
CA ILE A 39 11.57 -3.49 -0.46
C ILE A 39 12.54 -2.98 -1.53
N VAL A 40 13.26 -1.88 -1.28
CA VAL A 40 14.26 -1.35 -2.23
C VAL A 40 15.36 -2.38 -2.48
N ARG A 41 15.88 -3.01 -1.42
CA ARG A 41 16.87 -4.08 -1.55
C ARG A 41 16.35 -5.23 -2.40
N TRP A 42 15.11 -5.67 -2.16
CA TRP A 42 14.49 -6.74 -2.93
C TRP A 42 14.31 -6.36 -4.41
N LEU A 43 13.81 -5.15 -4.69
CA LEU A 43 13.61 -4.67 -6.06
C LEU A 43 14.92 -4.54 -6.86
N LEU A 44 16.02 -4.13 -6.21
CA LEU A 44 17.30 -3.89 -6.87
C LEU A 44 18.18 -5.13 -6.98
N HIS A 45 18.14 -6.00 -5.97
CA HIS A 45 19.08 -7.12 -5.86
C HIS A 45 18.39 -8.50 -5.88
N GLY A 46 17.06 -8.56 -5.91
CA GLY A 46 16.29 -9.81 -5.88
C GLY A 46 16.28 -10.52 -4.52
N HIS A 47 16.96 -9.98 -3.49
CA HIS A 47 17.05 -10.60 -2.17
C HIS A 47 15.88 -10.24 -1.28
N LYS A 48 14.98 -11.21 -1.05
CA LYS A 48 13.82 -11.07 -0.15
C LYS A 48 14.16 -11.43 1.29
N GLU A 49 15.12 -12.29 1.50
CA GLU A 49 15.46 -12.89 2.78
C GLU A 49 16.03 -11.88 3.78
N ALA A 50 15.96 -12.23 5.07
CA ALA A 50 16.58 -11.44 6.14
C ALA A 50 18.10 -11.34 5.92
N SER A 51 18.68 -10.22 6.33
CA SER A 51 20.15 -10.05 6.43
C SER A 51 20.52 -9.64 7.84
N LEU A 52 21.82 -9.52 8.13
CA LEU A 52 22.32 -9.10 9.46
C LEU A 52 21.67 -7.81 10.00
N ILE A 53 21.23 -6.91 9.10
CA ILE A 53 20.72 -5.58 9.46
C ILE A 53 19.26 -5.41 9.12
N LEU A 54 18.71 -6.14 8.13
CA LEU A 54 17.36 -5.95 7.62
C LEU A 54 16.55 -7.24 7.72
N PRO A 55 15.29 -7.18 8.20
CA PRO A 55 14.39 -8.33 8.25
C PRO A 55 13.95 -8.76 6.84
N THR A 56 13.21 -9.87 6.76
CA THR A 56 12.58 -10.35 5.53
C THR A 56 11.61 -9.29 4.99
N ALA A 57 11.64 -9.05 3.70
CA ALA A 57 10.72 -8.11 3.05
C ALA A 57 9.30 -8.71 2.91
N GLY A 58 8.28 -7.90 3.19
CA GLY A 58 6.89 -8.24 2.95
C GLY A 58 6.10 -8.66 4.19
N VAL A 59 4.99 -9.36 3.97
CA VAL A 59 4.08 -9.82 5.03
C VAL A 59 4.68 -11.05 5.70
N SER A 60 4.65 -11.10 7.04
CA SER A 60 5.18 -12.24 7.81
C SER A 60 4.29 -13.48 7.67
N ASP A 61 4.89 -14.67 7.82
CA ASP A 61 4.15 -15.93 7.79
C ASP A 61 3.11 -16.00 8.93
N GLU A 62 3.41 -15.39 10.08
CA GLU A 62 2.47 -15.28 11.19
C GLU A 62 1.22 -14.47 10.80
N ASP A 63 1.37 -13.37 10.05
CA ASP A 63 0.23 -12.58 9.60
C ASP A 63 -0.55 -13.29 8.49
N LEU A 64 0.11 -14.10 7.67
CA LEU A 64 -0.54 -14.99 6.71
C LEU A 64 -1.37 -16.07 7.43
N LEU A 65 -0.84 -16.67 8.49
CA LEU A 65 -1.59 -17.63 9.32
C LEU A 65 -2.78 -16.97 10.00
N LYS A 66 -2.62 -15.77 10.54
CA LYS A 66 -3.73 -14.99 11.13
C LYS A 66 -4.82 -14.65 10.11
N ALA A 67 -4.48 -14.54 8.83
CA ALA A 67 -5.46 -14.29 7.77
C ALA A 67 -6.43 -15.45 7.54
N ARG A 68 -6.12 -16.68 7.99
CA ARG A 68 -7.01 -17.84 7.88
C ARG A 68 -8.38 -17.62 8.53
N ARG A 69 -8.44 -16.82 9.61
CA ARG A 69 -9.70 -16.47 10.28
C ARG A 69 -10.71 -15.79 9.35
N PHE A 70 -10.24 -15.05 8.34
CA PHE A 70 -11.13 -14.43 7.37
C PHE A 70 -11.74 -15.46 6.41
N GLY A 71 -11.06 -16.60 6.21
CA GLY A 71 -11.55 -17.71 5.40
C GLY A 71 -12.86 -18.28 5.94
N ASP A 72 -13.03 -18.37 7.27
CA ASP A 72 -14.27 -18.87 7.89
C ASP A 72 -15.43 -17.89 7.65
N ILE A 73 -15.19 -16.58 7.73
CA ILE A 73 -16.19 -15.56 7.44
C ILE A 73 -16.63 -15.67 5.97
N ILE A 74 -15.67 -15.72 5.05
CA ILE A 74 -15.94 -15.86 3.62
C ILE A 74 -16.70 -17.15 3.33
N ARG A 75 -16.28 -18.28 3.90
CA ARG A 75 -16.92 -19.59 3.72
C ARG A 75 -18.39 -19.56 4.15
N LYS A 76 -18.68 -18.97 5.33
CA LYS A 76 -20.06 -18.81 5.82
C LYS A 76 -20.90 -17.97 4.86
N THR A 77 -20.36 -16.86 4.41
CA THR A 77 -21.02 -15.93 3.47
C THR A 77 -21.33 -16.62 2.14
N VAL A 78 -20.36 -17.34 1.58
CA VAL A 78 -20.54 -18.10 0.32
C VAL A 78 -21.63 -19.18 0.48
N HIS A 79 -21.63 -19.88 1.62
CA HIS A 79 -22.65 -20.91 1.90
C HIS A 79 -24.06 -20.32 2.02
N ASN A 80 -24.17 -19.12 2.61
CA ASN A 80 -25.46 -18.44 2.82
C ASN A 80 -25.93 -17.66 1.58
N GLY A 81 -25.05 -17.41 0.61
CA GLY A 81 -25.36 -16.67 -0.62
C GLY A 81 -25.64 -15.18 -0.42
N ASN A 82 -25.49 -14.63 0.79
CA ASN A 82 -25.74 -13.22 1.09
C ASN A 82 -24.41 -12.49 1.34
N TYR A 83 -24.00 -11.67 0.40
CA TYR A 83 -22.73 -10.94 0.42
C TYR A 83 -22.81 -9.51 0.95
N ASP A 84 -24.00 -9.01 1.30
CA ASP A 84 -24.19 -7.57 1.59
C ASP A 84 -23.42 -7.12 2.85
N ASN A 85 -23.29 -8.00 3.85
CA ASN A 85 -22.60 -7.72 5.09
C ASN A 85 -21.15 -8.23 5.14
N LEU A 86 -20.66 -8.91 4.10
CA LEU A 86 -19.33 -9.54 4.11
C LEU A 86 -18.21 -8.56 4.46
N GLN A 87 -18.20 -7.37 3.83
CA GLN A 87 -17.15 -6.38 4.09
C GLN A 87 -17.21 -5.85 5.53
N VAL A 88 -18.41 -5.69 6.09
CA VAL A 88 -18.59 -5.22 7.47
C VAL A 88 -18.07 -6.27 8.47
N GLU A 89 -18.38 -7.55 8.25
CA GLU A 89 -17.87 -8.64 9.08
C GLU A 89 -16.35 -8.77 8.98
N LEU A 90 -15.77 -8.64 7.78
CA LEU A 90 -14.33 -8.63 7.58
C LEU A 90 -13.66 -7.45 8.30
N LEU A 91 -14.25 -6.26 8.26
CA LEU A 91 -13.75 -5.07 8.96
C LEU A 91 -13.79 -5.27 10.49
N SER A 92 -14.88 -5.80 11.03
CA SER A 92 -15.01 -6.10 12.47
C SER A 92 -13.98 -7.14 12.93
N ALA A 93 -13.64 -8.10 12.07
CA ALA A 93 -12.58 -9.06 12.30
C ALA A 93 -11.16 -8.49 12.09
N GLY A 94 -11.04 -7.22 11.71
CA GLY A 94 -9.74 -6.55 11.53
C GLY A 94 -9.05 -6.84 10.20
N ALA A 95 -9.81 -7.14 9.14
CA ALA A 95 -9.28 -7.40 7.80
C ALA A 95 -8.54 -6.21 7.18
N ILE A 96 -8.82 -5.00 7.65
CA ILE A 96 -8.16 -3.77 7.22
C ILE A 96 -7.70 -3.01 8.46
N GLN A 97 -6.40 -2.75 8.55
CA GLN A 97 -5.82 -1.88 9.56
C GLN A 97 -5.58 -0.49 8.94
N TYR A 98 -6.43 0.46 9.28
CA TYR A 98 -6.30 1.82 8.79
C TYR A 98 -5.28 2.62 9.59
N LYS A 99 -4.18 3.04 8.93
CA LYS A 99 -3.18 3.94 9.51
C LYS A 99 -3.20 5.26 8.74
N PRO A 100 -3.74 6.37 9.31
CA PRO A 100 -3.86 7.66 8.63
C PRO A 100 -2.55 8.21 8.06
N SER A 101 -1.43 7.97 8.75
CA SER A 101 -0.08 8.34 8.29
C SER A 101 0.29 7.69 6.96
N ILE A 102 0.00 6.40 6.82
CA ILE A 102 0.31 5.65 5.59
C ILE A 102 -0.54 6.17 4.43
N VAL A 103 -1.81 6.45 4.64
CA VAL A 103 -2.72 6.99 3.62
C VAL A 103 -2.25 8.35 3.10
N HIS A 104 -1.77 9.22 3.99
CA HIS A 104 -1.25 10.52 3.60
C HIS A 104 0.01 10.38 2.73
N ILE A 105 0.96 9.55 3.15
CA ILE A 105 2.17 9.24 2.40
C ILE A 105 1.83 8.60 1.05
N GLU A 106 0.84 7.70 1.01
CA GLU A 106 0.38 7.06 -0.23
C GLU A 106 -0.14 8.09 -1.25
N LYS A 107 -0.95 9.07 -0.82
CA LYS A 107 -1.46 10.12 -1.70
C LYS A 107 -0.34 10.97 -2.29
N ILE A 108 0.64 11.37 -1.47
CA ILE A 108 1.80 12.13 -1.93
C ILE A 108 2.64 11.27 -2.89
N GLY A 109 2.98 10.06 -2.48
CA GLY A 109 3.77 9.13 -3.27
C GLY A 109 3.15 8.87 -4.65
N HIS A 110 1.84 8.62 -4.70
CA HIS A 110 1.15 8.39 -5.98
C HIS A 110 1.29 9.58 -6.96
N ARG A 111 1.14 10.82 -6.47
CA ARG A 111 1.33 12.02 -7.31
C ARG A 111 2.77 12.12 -7.81
N MET A 112 3.73 11.95 -6.92
CA MET A 112 5.16 12.05 -7.25
C MET A 112 5.59 10.96 -8.24
N PHE A 113 5.20 9.71 -8.01
CA PHE A 113 5.47 8.62 -8.96
C PHE A 113 4.82 8.85 -10.32
N GLY A 114 3.63 9.44 -10.37
CA GLY A 114 2.97 9.82 -11.61
C GLY A 114 3.75 10.86 -12.40
N LEU A 115 4.30 11.87 -11.74
CA LEU A 115 5.16 12.89 -12.37
C LEU A 115 6.46 12.27 -12.91
N TRP A 116 7.12 11.43 -12.11
CA TRP A 116 8.32 10.73 -12.53
C TRP A 116 8.09 9.76 -13.69
N ALA A 117 6.98 9.02 -13.64
CA ALA A 117 6.61 8.13 -14.73
C ALA A 117 6.41 8.89 -16.06
N LYS A 118 5.72 10.04 -16.03
CA LYS A 118 5.57 10.92 -17.21
C LYS A 118 6.93 11.44 -17.68
N PHE A 119 7.78 11.92 -16.78
CA PHE A 119 9.11 12.43 -17.11
C PHE A 119 9.98 11.36 -17.77
N ILE A 120 10.01 10.14 -17.22
CA ILE A 120 10.80 9.03 -17.76
C ILE A 120 10.25 8.59 -19.13
N ARG A 121 8.91 8.41 -19.24
CA ARG A 121 8.26 7.93 -20.47
C ARG A 121 8.40 8.88 -21.66
N ARG A 122 8.62 10.18 -21.43
CA ARG A 122 8.88 11.15 -22.53
C ARG A 122 10.12 10.81 -23.35
N LYS A 123 11.05 9.98 -22.87
CA LYS A 123 12.27 9.57 -23.59
C LYS A 123 12.15 8.20 -24.29
N GLY A 124 10.98 7.54 -24.20
CA GLY A 124 10.74 6.29 -24.89
C GLY A 124 9.97 5.26 -24.07
N GLY A 125 9.70 4.11 -24.67
CA GLY A 125 8.95 3.00 -24.08
C GLY A 125 9.78 2.15 -23.11
N PHE A 126 9.23 0.99 -22.75
CA PHE A 126 9.93 0.02 -21.90
C PHE A 126 11.21 -0.46 -22.58
N ARG A 127 12.32 -0.57 -21.84
CA ARG A 127 13.68 -0.94 -22.29
C ARG A 127 14.37 0.03 -23.27
N ASP A 128 13.84 1.22 -23.53
CA ASP A 128 14.53 2.22 -24.36
C ASP A 128 15.79 2.75 -23.63
N PRO A 129 17.00 2.62 -24.20
CA PRO A 129 18.24 3.06 -23.56
C PRO A 129 18.26 4.56 -23.24
N ARG A 130 17.54 5.39 -24.01
CA ARG A 130 17.46 6.84 -23.80
C ARG A 130 16.83 7.22 -22.45
N ARG A 131 16.17 6.26 -21.76
CA ARG A 131 15.59 6.46 -20.44
C ARG A 131 16.58 6.25 -19.30
N CYS A 132 17.71 5.57 -19.52
CA CYS A 132 18.63 5.16 -18.46
C CYS A 132 19.03 6.32 -17.55
N PHE A 133 19.45 7.45 -18.11
CA PHE A 133 19.83 8.62 -17.33
C PHE A 133 18.68 9.14 -16.42
N ARG A 134 17.46 9.20 -16.94
CA ARG A 134 16.29 9.63 -16.13
C ARG A 134 15.90 8.64 -15.06
N VAL A 135 16.09 7.35 -15.33
CA VAL A 135 15.86 6.29 -14.33
C VAL A 135 16.91 6.38 -13.22
N GLN A 136 18.17 6.68 -13.53
CA GLN A 136 19.21 6.91 -12.53
C GLN A 136 18.91 8.13 -11.65
N ILE A 137 18.50 9.26 -12.26
CA ILE A 137 18.07 10.44 -11.47
C ILE A 137 16.91 10.06 -10.53
N PHE A 138 15.91 9.33 -11.04
CA PHE A 138 14.80 8.87 -10.21
C PHE A 138 15.26 7.95 -9.07
N TYR A 139 16.23 7.08 -9.33
CA TYR A 139 16.81 6.20 -8.29
C TYR A 139 17.45 7.03 -7.15
N PHE A 140 18.30 8.01 -7.46
CA PHE A 140 18.89 8.88 -6.44
C PHE A 140 17.83 9.70 -5.70
N TYR A 141 16.86 10.27 -6.44
CA TYR A 141 15.71 10.94 -5.84
C TYR A 141 14.97 10.01 -4.85
N LEU A 142 14.72 8.75 -5.23
CA LEU A 142 14.03 7.79 -4.38
C LEU A 142 14.80 7.51 -3.07
N ILE A 143 16.12 7.34 -3.16
CA ILE A 143 16.99 7.16 -1.98
C ILE A 143 16.90 8.38 -1.05
N ILE A 144 17.02 9.58 -1.59
CA ILE A 144 16.94 10.83 -0.80
C ILE A 144 15.55 10.93 -0.12
N VAL A 145 14.47 10.68 -0.85
CA VAL A 145 13.11 10.76 -0.31
C VAL A 145 12.89 9.72 0.79
N LEU A 146 13.35 8.49 0.60
CA LEU A 146 13.16 7.41 1.57
C LEU A 146 13.97 7.66 2.86
N PHE A 147 15.22 8.06 2.75
CA PHE A 147 16.12 8.10 3.91
C PHE A 147 16.27 9.48 4.55
N ILE A 148 15.98 10.54 3.81
CA ILE A 148 16.09 11.92 4.32
C ILE A 148 14.69 12.52 4.51
N VAL A 149 13.88 12.60 3.45
CA VAL A 149 12.59 13.31 3.50
C VAL A 149 11.54 12.55 4.32
N SER A 150 11.48 11.22 4.20
CA SER A 150 10.45 10.41 4.88
C SER A 150 10.48 10.52 6.40
N PRO A 151 11.64 10.50 7.11
CA PRO A 151 11.69 10.71 8.56
C PRO A 151 11.18 12.09 8.97
N PHE A 152 11.54 13.14 8.22
CA PHE A 152 11.05 14.49 8.51
C PHE A 152 9.54 14.62 8.33
N VAL A 153 8.99 14.04 7.26
CA VAL A 153 7.53 14.02 7.02
C VAL A 153 6.81 13.26 8.13
N GLN A 154 7.39 12.14 8.61
CA GLN A 154 6.82 11.39 9.74
C GLN A 154 6.85 12.20 11.03
N LEU A 155 7.94 12.91 11.32
CA LEU A 155 8.07 13.77 12.49
C LEU A 155 7.01 14.89 12.47
N ILE A 156 6.87 15.59 11.35
CA ILE A 156 5.85 16.64 11.16
C ILE A 156 4.44 16.04 11.31
N PHE A 157 4.19 14.86 10.73
CA PHE A 157 2.91 14.19 10.88
C PHE A 157 2.61 13.85 12.33
N PHE A 158 3.60 13.38 13.09
CA PHE A 158 3.44 13.04 14.50
C PHE A 158 3.10 14.28 15.35
N ILE A 159 3.76 15.40 15.09
CA ILE A 159 3.49 16.68 15.76
C ILE A 159 2.10 17.21 15.42
N THR A 160 1.65 17.07 14.18
CA THR A 160 0.35 17.59 13.71
C THR A 160 -0.81 16.60 13.89
N TYR A 161 -0.52 15.38 14.34
CA TYR A 161 -1.52 14.31 14.50
C TYR A 161 -2.69 14.67 15.43
N PRO A 162 -2.49 15.26 16.63
CA PRO A 162 -3.59 15.60 17.53
C PRO A 162 -4.58 16.61 16.91
N LEU A 163 -4.10 17.50 16.04
CA LEU A 163 -4.94 18.49 15.37
C LEU A 163 -5.81 17.89 14.24
N ARG A 164 -5.48 16.69 13.76
CA ARG A 164 -6.16 16.02 12.63
C ARG A 164 -7.18 14.96 13.04
N GLN A 165 -7.31 14.65 14.32
CA GLN A 165 -8.27 13.63 14.78
C GLN A 165 -9.73 13.99 14.51
N ILE A 166 -10.05 15.27 14.32
CA ILE A 166 -11.42 15.79 14.13
C ILE A 166 -12.07 15.33 12.81
N ASN A 167 -11.31 14.84 11.83
CA ASN A 167 -11.81 14.47 10.50
C ASN A 167 -11.82 12.95 10.21
N LYS A 168 -11.78 12.09 11.24
CA LYS A 168 -11.71 10.63 11.07
C LYS A 168 -12.94 9.99 10.41
N ASN A 169 -14.13 10.52 10.66
CA ASN A 169 -15.37 9.88 10.23
C ASN A 169 -15.63 9.96 8.72
N LYS A 170 -15.13 10.99 8.03
CA LYS A 170 -15.35 11.16 6.59
C LYS A 170 -14.53 10.25 5.66
N GLN A 171 -13.49 9.59 6.15
CA GLN A 171 -12.60 8.79 5.28
C GLN A 171 -12.88 7.27 5.34
N ILE A 172 -13.61 6.81 6.33
CA ILE A 172 -14.06 5.40 6.43
C ILE A 172 -15.16 5.15 5.41
N ASP A 173 -16.05 6.13 5.17
CA ASP A 173 -17.14 6.02 4.19
C ASP A 173 -16.66 5.85 2.73
N CYS A 174 -15.43 6.26 2.42
CA CYS A 174 -14.82 6.04 1.10
C CYS A 174 -14.18 4.66 0.93
N ALA A 175 -14.00 3.89 2.02
CA ALA A 175 -13.37 2.57 2.01
C ALA A 175 -14.40 1.44 2.08
N VAL A 176 -15.66 1.76 2.37
CA VAL A 176 -16.84 0.87 2.31
C VAL A 176 -17.53 1.10 0.97
#